data_7d23edee7e8b691d6d7225df16dad119
#
_entry.id   7d23edee7e8b691d6d7225df16dad119
#
_cell.length_a   1.000
_cell.length_b   1.000
_cell.length_c   1.000
_cell.angle_alpha   90.00
_cell.angle_beta   90.00
_cell.angle_gamma   90.00
#
_symmetry.space_group_name_H-M   'P 1'
#
loop_
_entity.id
_entity.type
_entity.pdbx_description
1 polymer ?
#
loop_
_entity_poly.entity_id
_entity_poly.type
_entity_poly.pdbx_seq_one_letter_code
_entity_poly.pdbx_strand_id
1 'polypeptide(L)'
;MPHTARTIPIHPEAPPKVPLGAPCNGCGVCCLFEPCPLGMLLSRRRTGACAALRWDAGRYRCGALIATKEVLAQALPRGTRGLILALAPLLRRVAGRWIAAGTGCDSSLEVAPAGEHDPAGASKAQASTTMPSTDTPPTP
;
A
#
# COMPACT_ATOMS: atom_id res chain seq x y z
N MET A 1 4.96 20.07 -16.87
CA MET A 1 4.02 19.01 -16.50
C MET A 1 3.52 19.29 -15.10
N PRO A 2 2.23 19.43 -14.87
CA PRO A 2 1.73 19.63 -13.51
C PRO A 2 2.06 18.38 -12.68
N HIS A 3 2.82 18.57 -11.60
CA HIS A 3 3.08 17.51 -10.62
C HIS A 3 1.76 17.21 -9.91
N THR A 4 1.16 16.09 -10.21
CA THR A 4 -0.07 15.66 -9.56
C THR A 4 0.29 15.17 -8.16
N ALA A 5 0.22 16.06 -7.19
CA ALA A 5 0.34 15.68 -5.79
C ALA A 5 -0.85 14.81 -5.41
N ARG A 6 -0.60 13.64 -4.85
CA ARG A 6 -1.62 12.70 -4.39
C ARG A 6 -1.34 12.31 -2.95
N THR A 7 -2.32 12.47 -2.10
CA THR A 7 -2.22 11.99 -0.72
C THR A 7 -2.41 10.48 -0.67
N ILE A 8 -1.42 9.79 -0.11
CA ILE A 8 -1.47 8.35 0.12
C ILE A 8 -1.31 8.08 1.62
N PRO A 9 -2.17 7.25 2.23
CA PRO A 9 -2.00 6.85 3.62
C PRO A 9 -0.83 5.86 3.72
N ILE A 10 0.19 6.23 4.49
CA ILE A 10 1.33 5.36 4.78
C ILE A 10 1.26 4.98 6.26
N HIS A 11 1.60 3.72 6.59
CA HIS A 11 1.61 3.26 7.98
C HIS A 11 2.59 4.11 8.80
N PRO A 12 2.23 4.58 10.02
CA PRO A 12 3.08 5.49 10.79
C PRO A 12 4.44 4.88 11.17
N GLU A 13 4.53 3.57 11.30
CA GLU A 13 5.79 2.85 11.57
C GLU A 13 6.56 2.46 10.31
N ALA A 14 6.11 2.86 9.13
CA ALA A 14 6.82 2.55 7.90
C ALA A 14 8.19 3.24 7.87
N PRO A 15 9.24 2.54 7.41
CA PRO A 15 10.54 3.17 7.30
C PRO A 15 10.51 4.33 6.31
N PRO A 16 11.35 5.37 6.51
CA PRO A 16 11.42 6.49 5.60
C PRO A 16 11.83 6.04 4.19
N LYS A 17 11.40 6.78 3.17
CA LYS A 17 11.79 6.48 1.79
C LYS A 17 13.30 6.61 1.61
N VAL A 18 13.90 5.60 1.03
CA VAL A 18 15.33 5.61 0.69
C VAL A 18 15.61 6.44 -0.57
N PRO A 19 16.85 6.96 -0.74
CA PRO A 19 17.28 7.61 -1.97
C PRO A 19 17.16 6.70 -3.19
N LEU A 20 17.09 7.33 -4.37
CA LEU A 20 17.11 6.62 -5.64
C LEU A 20 18.35 5.72 -5.74
N GLY A 21 18.19 4.49 -6.21
CA GLY A 21 19.26 3.51 -6.33
C GLY A 21 19.62 2.75 -5.05
N ALA A 22 19.19 3.20 -3.87
CA ALA A 22 19.40 2.46 -2.62
C ALA A 22 18.50 1.22 -2.54
N PRO A 23 18.90 0.15 -1.83
CA PRO A 23 18.07 -1.04 -1.68
C PRO A 23 16.70 -0.71 -1.10
N CYS A 24 15.64 -1.34 -1.64
CA CYS A 24 14.28 -1.13 -1.16
C CYS A 24 14.14 -1.58 0.31
N ASN A 25 13.76 -0.65 1.19
CA ASN A 25 13.56 -0.92 2.61
C ASN A 25 12.11 -1.25 2.99
N GLY A 26 11.18 -1.21 2.02
CA GLY A 26 9.77 -1.46 2.28
C GLY A 26 8.99 -0.25 2.81
N CYS A 27 9.38 0.96 2.46
CA CYS A 27 8.63 2.19 2.83
C CYS A 27 7.21 2.23 2.25
N GLY A 28 6.94 1.49 1.17
CA GLY A 28 5.60 1.38 0.56
C GLY A 28 5.20 2.51 -0.37
N VAL A 29 5.95 3.59 -0.45
CA VAL A 29 5.58 4.81 -1.21
C VAL A 29 5.19 4.49 -2.65
N CYS A 30 6.07 3.82 -3.40
CA CYS A 30 5.80 3.46 -4.79
C CYS A 30 4.61 2.50 -4.91
N CYS A 31 4.55 1.45 -4.10
CA CYS A 31 3.50 0.43 -4.17
C CYS A 31 2.11 0.94 -3.73
N LEU A 32 2.06 1.99 -2.91
CA LEU A 32 0.82 2.66 -2.53
C LEU A 32 0.37 3.69 -3.57
N PHE A 33 1.32 4.27 -4.29
CA PHE A 33 1.04 5.28 -5.30
C PHE A 33 0.65 4.65 -6.65
N GLU A 34 1.47 3.73 -7.13
CA GLU A 34 1.29 3.06 -8.43
C GLU A 34 1.82 1.63 -8.37
N PRO A 35 1.01 0.63 -8.76
CA PRO A 35 1.47 -0.75 -8.78
C PRO A 35 2.49 -0.97 -9.89
N CYS A 36 3.51 -1.80 -9.61
CA CYS A 36 4.43 -2.28 -10.63
C CYS A 36 3.69 -3.10 -11.71
N PRO A 37 4.29 -3.42 -12.86
CA PRO A 37 3.62 -4.18 -13.93
C PRO A 37 2.95 -5.48 -13.45
N LEU A 38 3.60 -6.23 -12.56
CA LEU A 38 3.00 -7.39 -11.92
C LEU A 38 1.85 -7.02 -11.00
N GLY A 39 2.01 -5.95 -10.23
CA GLY A 39 0.98 -5.39 -9.36
C GLY A 39 -0.24 -4.90 -10.14
N MET A 40 -0.04 -4.29 -11.31
CA MET A 40 -1.15 -3.88 -12.21
C MET A 40 -1.98 -5.09 -12.65
N LEU A 41 -1.34 -6.19 -13.00
CA LEU A 41 -1.99 -7.43 -13.38
C LEU A 41 -2.79 -8.03 -12.21
N LEU A 42 -2.19 -8.11 -11.03
CA LEU A 42 -2.83 -8.68 -9.83
C LEU A 42 -3.94 -7.79 -9.29
N SER A 43 -3.78 -6.48 -9.35
CA SER A 43 -4.74 -5.50 -8.84
C SER A 43 -5.82 -5.13 -9.87
N ARG A 44 -5.62 -5.48 -11.15
CA ARG A 44 -6.46 -5.07 -12.29
C ARG A 44 -6.66 -3.55 -12.36
N ARG A 45 -5.66 -2.80 -11.93
CA ARG A 45 -5.65 -1.33 -11.96
C ARG A 45 -4.24 -0.81 -12.18
N ARG A 46 -4.13 0.37 -12.77
CA ARG A 46 -2.84 1.01 -13.10
C ARG A 46 -2.41 2.06 -12.07
N THR A 47 -3.32 2.54 -11.27
CA THR A 47 -3.08 3.59 -10.27
C THR A 47 -3.66 3.20 -8.91
N GLY A 48 -3.09 3.74 -7.85
CA GLY A 48 -3.48 3.47 -6.47
C GLY A 48 -2.71 2.31 -5.84
N ALA A 49 -3.08 1.94 -4.64
CA ALA A 49 -2.39 0.91 -3.88
C ALA A 49 -2.43 -0.46 -4.57
N CYS A 50 -1.30 -1.14 -4.59
CA CYS A 50 -1.18 -2.50 -5.10
C CYS A 50 -1.96 -3.49 -4.22
N ALA A 51 -2.83 -4.31 -4.81
CA ALA A 51 -3.60 -5.32 -4.09
C ALA A 51 -2.71 -6.43 -3.46
N ALA A 52 -1.52 -6.63 -3.99
CA ALA A 52 -0.55 -7.58 -3.44
C ALA A 52 0.29 -7.00 -2.29
N LEU A 53 0.15 -5.71 -1.96
CA LEU A 53 0.92 -5.10 -0.89
C LEU A 53 0.48 -5.65 0.47
N ARG A 54 1.44 -5.98 1.32
CA ARG A 54 1.22 -6.47 2.68
C ARG A 54 2.08 -5.70 3.67
N TRP A 55 1.49 -5.42 4.83
CA TRP A 55 2.24 -4.92 5.98
C TRP A 55 2.75 -6.14 6.77
N ASP A 56 4.04 -6.21 6.96
CA ASP A 56 4.68 -7.34 7.65
C ASP A 56 5.98 -6.91 8.32
N ALA A 57 6.14 -7.24 9.60
CA ALA A 57 7.32 -6.96 10.40
C ALA A 57 7.81 -5.49 10.31
N GLY A 58 6.90 -4.51 10.46
CA GLY A 58 7.24 -3.09 10.48
C GLY A 58 7.60 -2.49 9.11
N ARG A 59 7.23 -3.13 8.01
CA ARG A 59 7.46 -2.63 6.66
C ARG A 59 6.47 -3.19 5.65
N TYR A 60 6.38 -2.53 4.52
CA TYR A 60 5.60 -3.03 3.40
C TYR A 60 6.38 -4.08 2.61
N ARG A 61 5.73 -5.18 2.29
CA ARG A 61 6.28 -6.28 1.49
C ARG A 61 5.36 -6.66 0.35
N CYS A 62 5.93 -7.17 -0.72
CA CYS A 62 5.15 -7.71 -1.82
C CYS A 62 4.57 -9.08 -1.45
N GLY A 63 3.24 -9.18 -1.40
CA GLY A 63 2.54 -10.43 -1.12
C GLY A 63 2.74 -11.48 -2.20
N ALA A 64 3.07 -11.10 -3.44
CA ALA A 64 3.44 -12.06 -4.48
C ALA A 64 4.71 -12.87 -4.12
N LEU A 65 5.55 -12.36 -3.20
CA LEU A 65 6.73 -13.05 -2.69
C LEU A 65 6.46 -13.81 -1.39
N ILE A 66 5.75 -13.18 -0.43
CA ILE A 66 5.61 -13.70 0.93
C ILE A 66 4.28 -14.45 1.17
N ALA A 67 3.24 -14.13 0.41
CA ALA A 67 1.88 -14.68 0.55
C ALA A 67 1.27 -15.00 -0.83
N THR A 68 2.04 -15.67 -1.68
CA THR A 68 1.74 -15.87 -3.11
C THR A 68 0.39 -16.56 -3.34
N LYS A 69 0.06 -17.57 -2.54
CA LYS A 69 -1.21 -18.31 -2.65
C LYS A 69 -2.42 -17.44 -2.33
N GLU A 70 -2.31 -16.58 -1.31
CA GLU A 70 -3.36 -15.65 -0.89
C GLU A 70 -3.59 -14.58 -1.95
N VAL A 71 -2.52 -14.05 -2.52
CA VAL A 71 -2.60 -13.07 -3.62
C VAL A 71 -3.27 -13.68 -4.85
N LEU A 72 -2.93 -14.92 -5.21
CA LEU A 72 -3.59 -15.63 -6.30
C LEU A 72 -5.05 -15.93 -5.99
N ALA A 73 -5.38 -16.32 -4.75
CA ALA A 73 -6.76 -16.56 -4.34
C ALA A 73 -7.63 -15.30 -4.40
N GLN A 74 -7.04 -14.11 -4.20
CA GLN A 74 -7.75 -12.84 -4.37
C GLN A 74 -7.90 -12.43 -5.85
N ALA A 75 -6.92 -12.77 -6.68
CA ALA A 75 -6.90 -12.40 -8.10
C ALA A 75 -7.73 -13.35 -8.99
N LEU A 76 -7.92 -14.60 -8.57
CA LEU A 76 -8.59 -15.65 -9.34
C LEU A 76 -10.02 -15.91 -8.82
N PRO A 77 -10.93 -16.42 -9.67
CA PRO A 77 -12.28 -16.81 -9.26
C PRO A 77 -12.27 -17.92 -8.20
N ARG A 78 -13.32 -17.94 -7.39
CA ARG A 78 -13.52 -19.03 -6.42
C ARG A 78 -13.63 -20.38 -7.13
N GLY A 79 -12.97 -21.40 -6.60
CA GLY A 79 -12.97 -22.76 -7.19
C GLY A 79 -11.70 -23.12 -7.98
N THR A 80 -10.77 -22.17 -8.19
CA THR A 80 -9.53 -22.41 -8.94
C THR A 80 -8.34 -22.87 -8.07
N ARG A 81 -8.62 -23.59 -6.98
CA ARG A 81 -7.59 -23.98 -5.99
C ARG A 81 -6.42 -24.78 -6.60
N GLY A 82 -6.72 -25.67 -7.54
CA GLY A 82 -5.69 -26.43 -8.26
C GLY A 82 -4.80 -25.53 -9.10
N LEU A 83 -5.38 -24.54 -9.77
CA LEU A 83 -4.64 -23.56 -10.56
C LEU A 83 -3.77 -22.66 -9.68
N ILE A 84 -4.23 -22.28 -8.49
CA ILE A 84 -3.46 -21.51 -7.52
C ILE A 84 -2.21 -22.29 -7.10
N LEU A 85 -2.35 -23.57 -6.79
CA LEU A 85 -1.22 -24.41 -6.40
C LEU A 85 -0.19 -24.56 -7.53
N ALA A 86 -0.65 -24.69 -8.76
CA ALA A 86 0.22 -24.79 -9.93
C ALA A 86 0.91 -23.46 -10.28
N LEU A 87 0.21 -22.34 -10.17
CA LEU A 87 0.73 -21.02 -10.55
C LEU A 87 1.58 -20.35 -9.44
N ALA A 88 1.41 -20.73 -8.18
CA ALA A 88 2.10 -20.09 -7.07
C ALA A 88 3.65 -20.11 -7.22
N PRO A 89 4.31 -21.23 -7.54
CA PRO A 89 5.76 -21.23 -7.71
C PRO A 89 6.22 -20.39 -8.91
N LEU A 90 5.44 -20.39 -9.99
CA LEU A 90 5.72 -19.57 -11.17
C LEU A 90 5.61 -18.09 -10.85
N LEU A 91 4.51 -17.67 -10.21
CA LEU A 91 4.32 -16.28 -9.81
C LEU A 91 5.43 -15.80 -8.88
N ARG A 92 5.79 -16.60 -7.89
CA ARG A 92 6.88 -16.28 -6.97
C ARG A 92 8.22 -16.09 -7.70
N ARG A 93 8.51 -16.93 -8.67
CA ARG A 93 9.73 -16.85 -9.49
C ARG A 93 9.74 -15.59 -10.35
N VAL A 94 8.63 -15.29 -11.03
CA VAL A 94 8.47 -14.08 -11.84
C VAL A 94 8.53 -12.83 -10.97
N ALA A 95 7.83 -12.84 -9.83
CA ALA A 95 7.85 -11.74 -8.86
C ALA A 95 9.26 -11.45 -8.37
N GLY A 96 10.03 -12.47 -7.99
CA GLY A 96 11.41 -12.30 -7.55
C GLY A 96 12.35 -11.75 -8.61
N ARG A 97 12.00 -11.91 -9.88
CA ARG A 97 12.80 -11.39 -11.00
C ARG A 97 12.38 -9.99 -11.45
N TRP A 98 11.11 -9.64 -11.31
CA TRP A 98 10.54 -8.38 -11.82
C TRP A 98 10.33 -7.31 -10.75
N ILE A 99 10.39 -7.70 -9.49
CA ILE A 99 10.22 -6.76 -8.39
C ILE A 99 11.59 -6.28 -7.94
N ALA A 100 11.74 -4.97 -7.85
CA ALA A 100 12.96 -4.30 -7.37
C ALA A 100 13.23 -4.50 -5.86
N ALA A 101 12.61 -5.53 -5.24
CA ALA A 101 12.83 -5.86 -3.84
C ALA A 101 14.26 -6.30 -3.61
N GLY A 102 15.08 -5.38 -3.13
CA GLY A 102 16.51 -5.62 -2.86
C GLY A 102 17.47 -5.25 -3.98
N THR A 103 17.00 -4.79 -5.15
CA THR A 103 17.87 -4.39 -6.27
C THR A 103 18.11 -2.89 -6.38
N GLY A 104 17.26 -2.09 -5.79
CA GLY A 104 17.39 -0.62 -5.78
C GLY A 104 16.04 0.08 -5.93
N CYS A 105 15.94 1.25 -5.32
CA CYS A 105 14.77 2.11 -5.42
C CYS A 105 14.80 2.83 -6.77
N ASP A 106 13.81 2.61 -7.62
CA ASP A 106 13.62 3.26 -8.91
C ASP A 106 12.56 4.37 -8.88
N SER A 107 11.98 4.60 -7.71
CA SER A 107 10.92 5.59 -7.52
C SER A 107 11.46 6.99 -7.31
N SER A 108 11.19 7.88 -8.26
CA SER A 108 11.46 9.32 -8.17
C SER A 108 10.42 10.10 -7.35
N LEU A 109 9.44 9.40 -6.76
CA LEU A 109 8.42 10.04 -5.93
C LEU A 109 9.05 10.69 -4.70
N GLU A 110 8.66 11.92 -4.42
CA GLU A 110 9.03 12.63 -3.20
C GLU A 110 7.90 12.53 -2.19
N VAL A 111 8.26 12.36 -0.93
CA VAL A 111 7.31 12.31 0.19
C VAL A 111 7.38 13.64 0.91
N ALA A 112 6.31 14.44 0.82
CA ALA A 112 6.20 15.64 1.64
C ALA A 112 5.97 15.26 3.11
N PRO A 113 6.60 15.95 4.08
CA PRO A 113 6.32 15.72 5.48
C PRO A 113 4.85 16.00 5.78
N ALA A 114 4.26 15.21 6.68
CA ALA A 114 2.88 15.38 7.12
C ALA A 114 2.75 16.74 7.83
N GLY A 115 2.26 17.76 7.14
CA GLY A 115 2.12 19.12 7.66
C GLY A 115 2.07 20.22 6.61
N GLU A 116 2.56 19.97 5.40
CA GLU A 116 2.46 20.92 4.28
C GLU A 116 1.32 20.57 3.32
N HIS A 117 0.15 20.34 3.88
CA HIS A 117 -1.04 20.23 3.06
C HIS A 117 -1.74 21.59 3.06
N ASP A 118 -1.60 22.29 1.97
CA ASP A 118 -2.34 23.53 1.67
C ASP A 118 -3.86 23.21 1.70
N PRO A 119 -4.66 23.88 2.56
CA PRO A 119 -6.07 23.51 2.75
C PRO A 119 -7.00 24.03 1.66
N ALA A 120 -6.51 24.36 0.46
CA ALA A 120 -7.31 24.86 -0.63
C ALA A 120 -8.08 23.76 -1.38
N GLY A 121 -8.89 22.96 -0.69
CA GLY A 121 -9.67 21.93 -1.38
C GLY A 121 -10.67 21.14 -0.54
N ALA A 122 -10.74 21.34 0.74
CA ALA A 122 -11.69 20.60 1.60
C ALA A 122 -12.79 21.52 2.15
N SER A 123 -13.71 21.95 1.28
CA SER A 123 -14.99 22.50 1.71
C SER A 123 -16.05 21.41 1.68
N LYS A 124 -16.72 21.24 2.83
CA LYS A 124 -17.96 20.51 3.13
C LYS A 124 -17.87 19.00 3.32
N ALA A 125 -17.75 18.61 4.57
CA ALA A 125 -18.69 17.73 5.26
C ALA A 125 -18.26 17.54 6.72
N GLN A 126 -18.53 18.51 7.58
CA GLN A 126 -18.58 18.29 9.03
C GLN A 126 -20.05 18.25 9.44
N ALA A 127 -20.56 17.04 9.57
CA ALA A 127 -21.82 16.81 10.27
C ALA A 127 -21.52 16.70 11.75
N SER A 128 -22.09 17.64 12.51
CA SER A 128 -22.11 17.69 13.97
C SER A 128 -22.64 16.39 14.56
N THR A 129 -21.86 15.76 15.43
CA THR A 129 -22.41 14.82 16.40
C THR A 129 -22.10 15.36 17.80
N THR A 130 -23.07 16.00 18.35
CA THR A 130 -23.14 16.40 19.77
C THR A 130 -23.22 15.14 20.62
N MET A 131 -22.24 14.93 21.49
CA MET A 131 -22.32 13.92 22.54
C MET A 131 -23.03 14.54 23.77
N PRO A 132 -24.03 13.89 24.39
CA PRO A 132 -24.59 14.33 25.65
C PRO A 132 -23.68 13.96 26.81
N SER A 133 -23.40 14.93 27.63
CA SER A 133 -22.75 14.78 28.93
C SER A 133 -23.65 13.97 29.87
N THR A 134 -23.18 12.87 30.41
CA THR A 134 -23.76 12.19 31.54
C THR A 134 -23.14 12.71 32.83
N ASP A 135 -23.90 13.55 33.50
CA ASP A 135 -23.70 13.99 34.86
C ASP A 135 -23.94 12.81 35.82
N THR A 136 -22.96 12.53 36.66
CA THR A 136 -23.13 11.56 37.76
C THR A 136 -23.15 12.32 39.07
N PRO A 137 -24.22 12.25 39.85
CA PRO A 137 -24.25 12.87 41.17
C PRO A 137 -23.56 12.03 42.25
N PRO A 138 -23.02 12.63 43.32
CA PRO A 138 -22.37 11.92 44.41
C PRO A 138 -23.40 11.35 45.40
N THR A 139 -23.14 10.16 45.86
CA THR A 139 -23.90 9.49 46.91
C THR A 139 -23.26 9.74 48.27
N PRO A 140 -24.08 9.88 49.36
CA PRO A 140 -23.63 10.13 50.71
C PRO A 140 -22.96 8.93 51.39
#